data_2843f6da647de3a8ba88b5ba3e0d40a7
#
_entry.id   2843f6da647de3a8ba88b5ba3e0d40a7
#
_cell.length_a   1.000
_cell.length_b   1.000
_cell.length_c   1.000
_cell.angle_alpha   90.00
_cell.angle_beta   90.00
_cell.angle_gamma   90.00
#
_symmetry.space_group_name_H-M   'P 1'
#
loop_
_entity.id
_entity.type
_entity.pdbx_description
1 polymer ?
#
loop_
_entity_poly.entity_id
_entity_poly.type
_entity_poly.pdbx_seq_one_letter_code
_entity_poly.pdbx_strand_id
1 'polypeptide(L)'
;MFEKGGPAKCTPPLRTKEDVEKLWDYVLDGTLSCVGSDHSPAADEEKDNESRDIWQAWGGLNAIQFFLPMMFDMVVHQRKLCPSLIAKVMDYNPAKVFGFYGQKGAFEIGFDADAVILDPEKPWKVEQEKLFTKGHVTCFDGLEGKGAPTCTVIRGRVVAKDGMYVEEAKGFGKYVTPVR
;
A
#
# COMPACT_ATOMS: atom_id res chain seq x y z
N MET A 1 -8.86 7.40 -16.35
CA MET A 1 -10.03 7.77 -15.54
C MET A 1 -11.32 7.61 -16.32
N PHE A 2 -11.47 8.19 -17.51
CA PHE A 2 -12.70 8.08 -18.31
C PHE A 2 -13.10 6.64 -18.68
N GLU A 3 -12.13 5.75 -18.86
CA GLU A 3 -12.37 4.33 -19.20
C GLU A 3 -12.81 3.48 -18.00
N LYS A 4 -12.46 3.89 -16.77
CA LYS A 4 -12.71 3.13 -15.54
C LYS A 4 -13.90 3.68 -14.73
N GLY A 5 -14.42 4.86 -15.07
CA GLY A 5 -15.61 5.45 -14.44
C GLY A 5 -15.47 5.65 -12.92
N GLY A 6 -16.54 5.37 -12.21
CA GLY A 6 -16.64 5.47 -10.74
C GLY A 6 -15.53 4.77 -9.97
N PRO A 7 -15.13 3.52 -10.33
CA PRO A 7 -14.02 2.81 -9.68
C PRO A 7 -12.72 3.59 -9.60
N ALA A 8 -12.43 4.47 -10.57
CA ALA A 8 -11.21 5.30 -10.60
C ALA A 8 -11.39 6.71 -10.00
N LYS A 9 -12.57 7.05 -9.48
CA LYS A 9 -12.76 8.35 -8.83
C LYS A 9 -11.96 8.42 -7.53
N CYS A 10 -11.15 9.46 -7.42
CA CYS A 10 -10.32 9.74 -6.25
C CYS A 10 -10.35 11.24 -5.94
N THR A 11 -10.21 11.59 -4.68
CA THR A 11 -10.11 12.99 -4.24
C THR A 11 -8.88 13.13 -3.33
N PRO A 12 -7.83 13.86 -3.76
CA PRO A 12 -7.67 14.57 -5.04
C PRO A 12 -7.72 13.66 -6.27
N PRO A 13 -8.15 14.19 -7.45
CA PRO A 13 -8.33 13.35 -8.64
C PRO A 13 -6.98 12.86 -9.21
N LEU A 14 -7.02 11.69 -9.85
CA LEU A 14 -5.88 11.15 -10.58
C LEU A 14 -5.37 12.13 -11.64
N ARG A 15 -4.08 12.18 -11.83
CA ARG A 15 -3.38 13.12 -12.71
C ARG A 15 -2.81 12.41 -13.94
N THR A 16 -2.12 13.20 -14.77
CA THR A 16 -1.48 12.71 -15.99
C THR A 16 -0.26 11.86 -15.69
N LYS A 17 0.22 11.14 -16.70
CA LYS A 17 1.47 10.38 -16.59
C LYS A 17 2.67 11.29 -16.30
N GLU A 18 2.68 12.49 -16.85
CA GLU A 18 3.74 13.48 -16.60
C GLU A 18 3.77 13.93 -15.15
N ASP A 19 2.60 14.15 -14.54
CA ASP A 19 2.50 14.45 -13.11
C ASP A 19 3.04 13.29 -12.25
N VAL A 20 2.73 12.04 -12.62
CA VAL A 20 3.23 10.85 -11.92
C VAL A 20 4.75 10.78 -12.00
N GLU A 21 5.35 10.99 -13.18
CA GLU A 21 6.82 11.00 -13.31
C GLU A 21 7.43 12.13 -12.49
N LYS A 22 6.81 13.31 -12.45
CA LYS A 22 7.26 14.43 -11.62
C LYS A 22 7.20 14.13 -10.13
N LEU A 23 6.16 13.42 -9.68
CA LEU A 23 6.09 12.95 -8.28
C LEU A 23 7.22 11.96 -7.95
N TRP A 24 7.60 11.09 -8.90
CA TRP A 24 8.77 10.23 -8.73
C TRP A 24 10.07 11.01 -8.59
N ASP A 25 10.28 12.08 -9.36
CA ASP A 25 11.44 12.97 -9.20
C ASP A 25 11.51 13.49 -7.75
N TYR A 26 10.37 13.95 -7.20
CA TYR A 26 10.29 14.48 -5.83
C TYR A 26 10.47 13.41 -4.75
N VAL A 27 10.10 12.16 -5.01
CA VAL A 27 10.41 11.03 -4.12
C VAL A 27 11.92 10.75 -4.13
N LEU A 28 12.54 10.77 -5.32
CA LEU A 28 13.96 10.45 -5.48
C LEU A 28 14.87 11.52 -4.89
N ASP A 29 14.53 12.80 -5.05
CA ASP A 29 15.30 13.93 -4.47
C ASP A 29 15.02 14.16 -2.99
N GLY A 30 13.99 13.50 -2.44
CA GLY A 30 13.61 13.57 -1.03
C GLY A 30 12.66 14.72 -0.67
N THR A 31 12.20 15.49 -1.64
CA THR A 31 11.17 16.54 -1.45
C THR A 31 9.88 15.92 -0.91
N LEU A 32 9.47 14.77 -1.46
CA LEU A 32 8.43 13.92 -0.90
C LEU A 32 9.07 12.84 -0.04
N SER A 33 8.94 12.97 1.27
CA SER A 33 9.61 12.09 2.22
C SER A 33 8.88 10.78 2.47
N CYS A 34 7.56 10.73 2.28
CA CYS A 34 6.72 9.58 2.60
C CYS A 34 5.79 9.24 1.44
N VAL A 35 5.49 7.95 1.30
CA VAL A 35 4.48 7.44 0.36
C VAL A 35 3.49 6.57 1.15
N GLY A 36 2.20 6.86 1.04
CA GLY A 36 1.13 6.14 1.70
C GLY A 36 0.08 5.66 0.70
N SER A 37 -0.74 4.70 1.11
CA SER A 37 -1.76 4.09 0.24
C SER A 37 -3.00 4.97 0.04
N ASP A 38 -3.26 5.88 0.94
CA ASP A 38 -4.53 6.63 1.04
C ASP A 38 -5.75 5.71 0.86
N HIS A 39 -5.71 4.53 1.50
CA HIS A 39 -6.71 3.49 1.37
C HIS A 39 -8.07 3.97 1.86
N SER A 40 -9.00 4.15 0.95
CA SER A 40 -10.35 4.64 1.21
C SER A 40 -11.40 3.84 0.42
N PRO A 41 -11.71 2.60 0.87
CA PRO A 41 -12.74 1.79 0.25
C PRO A 41 -14.15 2.35 0.57
N ALA A 42 -15.10 2.01 -0.28
CA ALA A 42 -16.52 2.25 -0.06
C ALA A 42 -17.33 0.98 -0.33
N ALA A 43 -18.59 0.96 0.01
CA ALA A 43 -19.49 -0.09 -0.44
C ALA A 43 -19.55 -0.13 -1.96
N ASP A 44 -19.73 -1.33 -2.52
CA ASP A 44 -19.65 -1.52 -3.98
C ASP A 44 -20.68 -0.65 -4.70
N GLU A 45 -21.88 -0.51 -4.12
CA GLU A 45 -22.98 0.32 -4.65
C GLU A 45 -22.67 1.83 -4.61
N GLU A 46 -21.79 2.27 -3.70
CA GLU A 46 -21.35 3.67 -3.61
C GLU A 46 -20.22 3.97 -4.60
N LYS A 47 -19.44 2.94 -4.94
CA LYS A 47 -18.27 3.05 -5.78
C LYS A 47 -18.55 2.81 -7.25
N ASP A 48 -19.32 1.77 -7.57
CA ASP A 48 -19.67 1.36 -8.93
C ASP A 48 -21.16 1.09 -9.03
N ASN A 49 -21.91 2.13 -9.27
CA ASN A 49 -23.35 2.06 -9.48
C ASN A 49 -23.67 2.54 -10.89
N GLU A 50 -24.16 1.66 -11.74
CA GLU A 50 -24.48 1.94 -13.15
C GLU A 50 -25.46 3.11 -13.33
N SER A 51 -26.32 3.37 -12.33
CA SER A 51 -27.30 4.46 -12.35
C SER A 51 -26.72 5.80 -11.87
N ARG A 52 -25.50 5.84 -11.35
CA ARG A 52 -24.85 7.05 -10.85
C ARG A 52 -23.82 7.58 -11.84
N ASP A 53 -23.81 8.87 -12.01
CA ASP A 53 -22.70 9.53 -12.67
C ASP A 53 -21.46 9.59 -11.77
N ILE A 54 -20.32 9.95 -12.35
CA ILE A 54 -19.05 9.99 -11.63
C ILE A 54 -19.08 10.97 -10.43
N TRP A 55 -19.94 11.97 -10.43
CA TRP A 55 -20.05 12.95 -9.35
C TRP A 55 -20.64 12.34 -8.09
N GLN A 56 -21.47 11.32 -8.22
CA GLN A 56 -22.12 10.62 -7.11
C GLN A 56 -21.29 9.45 -6.58
N ALA A 57 -20.31 8.94 -7.34
CA ALA A 57 -19.44 7.86 -6.89
C ALA A 57 -18.54 8.33 -5.73
N TRP A 58 -18.24 7.42 -4.80
CA TRP A 58 -17.29 7.69 -3.70
C TRP A 58 -15.90 8.06 -4.22
N GLY A 59 -15.29 9.10 -3.64
CA GLY A 59 -13.98 9.62 -4.04
C GLY A 59 -12.83 9.02 -3.23
N GLY A 60 -12.55 7.74 -3.38
CA GLY A 60 -11.46 7.04 -2.71
C GLY A 60 -11.07 5.76 -3.43
N LEU A 61 -9.90 5.20 -3.15
CA LEU A 61 -9.39 4.01 -3.81
C LEU A 61 -9.09 2.90 -2.80
N ASN A 62 -9.41 1.68 -3.17
CA ASN A 62 -9.10 0.48 -2.44
C ASN A 62 -7.72 -0.02 -2.88
N ALA A 63 -6.68 0.12 -2.04
CA ALA A 63 -5.31 -0.14 -2.46
C ALA A 63 -4.42 -0.85 -1.42
N ILE A 64 -4.74 -0.85 -0.12
CA ILE A 64 -3.79 -1.22 0.94
C ILE A 64 -3.23 -2.65 0.80
N GLN A 65 -4.04 -3.61 0.36
CA GLN A 65 -3.65 -5.02 0.31
C GLN A 65 -2.53 -5.30 -0.71
N PHE A 66 -2.51 -4.56 -1.81
CA PHE A 66 -1.52 -4.72 -2.89
C PHE A 66 -0.55 -3.54 -3.03
N PHE A 67 -0.61 -2.59 -2.10
CA PHE A 67 0.22 -1.38 -2.14
C PHE A 67 1.72 -1.70 -2.11
N LEU A 68 2.18 -2.55 -1.20
CA LEU A 68 3.58 -2.94 -1.13
C LEU A 68 4.04 -3.74 -2.37
N PRO A 69 3.34 -4.77 -2.83
CA PRO A 69 3.67 -5.44 -4.11
C PRO A 69 3.76 -4.48 -5.29
N MET A 70 2.81 -3.57 -5.43
CA MET A 70 2.81 -2.57 -6.50
C MET A 70 4.03 -1.64 -6.40
N MET A 71 4.32 -1.11 -5.20
CA MET A 71 5.49 -0.26 -4.97
C MET A 71 6.80 -1.01 -5.26
N PHE A 72 6.87 -2.29 -4.89
CA PHE A 72 8.06 -3.09 -5.16
C PHE A 72 8.29 -3.27 -6.66
N ASP A 73 7.25 -3.64 -7.40
CA ASP A 73 7.34 -3.79 -8.85
C ASP A 73 7.74 -2.48 -9.53
N MET A 74 7.11 -1.36 -9.16
CA MET A 74 7.41 -0.03 -9.71
C MET A 74 8.84 0.41 -9.43
N VAL A 75 9.35 0.19 -8.22
CA VAL A 75 10.71 0.61 -7.83
C VAL A 75 11.76 -0.31 -8.43
N VAL A 76 11.60 -1.63 -8.23
CA VAL A 76 12.67 -2.59 -8.55
C VAL A 76 12.60 -3.06 -10.00
N HIS A 77 11.42 -3.49 -10.47
CA HIS A 77 11.31 -4.09 -11.79
C HIS A 77 11.15 -3.07 -12.90
N GLN A 78 10.34 -2.03 -12.70
CA GLN A 78 10.11 -1.03 -13.74
C GLN A 78 11.20 0.05 -13.78
N ARG A 79 11.58 0.60 -12.61
CA ARG A 79 12.56 1.72 -12.52
C ARG A 79 14.00 1.28 -12.25
N LYS A 80 14.24 0.00 -11.96
CA LYS A 80 15.58 -0.56 -11.66
C LYS A 80 16.28 0.14 -10.49
N LEU A 81 15.51 0.58 -9.50
CA LEU A 81 16.02 1.25 -8.31
C LEU A 81 16.23 0.25 -7.17
N CYS A 82 17.00 0.68 -6.15
CA CYS A 82 17.27 -0.14 -4.98
C CYS A 82 16.00 -0.29 -4.13
N PRO A 83 15.66 -1.50 -3.66
CA PRO A 83 14.50 -1.73 -2.79
C PRO A 83 14.59 -0.98 -1.45
N SER A 84 15.77 -0.53 -1.02
CA SER A 84 15.94 0.31 0.17
C SER A 84 15.16 1.63 0.09
N LEU A 85 14.83 2.11 -1.11
CA LEU A 85 13.96 3.27 -1.30
C LEU A 85 12.57 3.01 -0.69
N ILE A 86 12.03 1.80 -0.84
CA ILE A 86 10.72 1.41 -0.30
C ILE A 86 10.75 1.52 1.22
N ALA A 87 11.73 0.87 1.86
CA ALA A 87 11.91 0.95 3.31
C ALA A 87 12.09 2.41 3.79
N LYS A 88 12.81 3.24 3.02
CA LYS A 88 13.00 4.65 3.35
C LYS A 88 11.68 5.41 3.35
N VAL A 89 10.85 5.30 2.29
CA VAL A 89 9.68 6.16 2.11
C VAL A 89 8.39 5.58 2.71
N MET A 90 8.33 4.28 2.98
CA MET A 90 7.15 3.61 3.54
C MET A 90 7.31 3.25 5.04
N ASP A 91 8.55 3.16 5.56
CA ASP A 91 8.81 2.76 6.95
C ASP A 91 9.61 3.80 7.72
N TYR A 92 10.88 4.04 7.33
CA TYR A 92 11.80 4.89 8.08
C TYR A 92 11.34 6.34 8.18
N ASN A 93 11.06 6.99 7.05
CA ASN A 93 10.64 8.38 7.04
C ASN A 93 9.26 8.59 7.69
N PRO A 94 8.22 7.77 7.42
CA PRO A 94 6.97 7.84 8.16
C PRO A 94 7.15 7.70 9.66
N ALA A 95 7.98 6.76 10.13
CA ALA A 95 8.25 6.60 11.55
C ALA A 95 8.86 7.87 12.18
N LYS A 96 9.74 8.57 11.47
CA LYS A 96 10.29 9.85 11.93
C LYS A 96 9.26 10.98 11.91
N VAL A 97 8.51 11.13 10.81
CA VAL A 97 7.53 12.20 10.65
C VAL A 97 6.43 12.11 11.69
N PHE A 98 5.97 10.88 12.00
CA PHE A 98 4.89 10.64 12.94
C PHE A 98 5.35 10.35 14.38
N GLY A 99 6.66 10.43 14.67
CA GLY A 99 7.22 10.28 16.01
C GLY A 99 7.28 8.84 16.52
N PHE A 100 7.32 7.83 15.63
CA PHE A 100 7.44 6.42 16.01
C PHE A 100 8.88 5.89 15.92
N TYR A 101 9.83 6.68 15.40
CA TYR A 101 11.23 6.28 15.33
C TYR A 101 11.81 6.12 16.76
N GLY A 102 12.49 5.02 16.97
CA GLY A 102 12.88 4.54 18.32
C GLY A 102 12.10 3.29 18.73
N GLN A 103 10.96 3.02 18.07
CA GLN A 103 10.17 1.80 18.23
C GLN A 103 9.87 1.11 16.91
N LYS A 104 9.62 1.88 15.85
CA LYS A 104 9.24 1.41 14.51
C LYS A 104 10.13 2.05 13.43
N GLY A 105 10.10 1.49 12.22
CA GLY A 105 10.70 2.07 11.03
C GLY A 105 12.15 1.71 10.77
N ALA A 106 12.78 0.88 11.61
CA ALA A 106 14.13 0.37 11.40
C ALA A 106 14.33 -1.01 12.05
N PHE A 107 15.35 -1.72 11.60
CA PHE A 107 15.80 -2.98 12.17
C PHE A 107 17.00 -2.69 13.09
N GLU A 108 16.72 -2.17 14.28
CA GLU A 108 17.73 -1.78 15.26
C GLU A 108 17.45 -2.44 16.62
N ILE A 109 18.50 -2.62 17.44
CA ILE A 109 18.35 -3.17 18.78
C ILE A 109 17.48 -2.22 19.62
N GLY A 110 16.40 -2.77 20.21
CA GLY A 110 15.43 -2.00 20.99
C GLY A 110 14.17 -1.61 20.22
N PHE A 111 14.16 -1.77 18.89
CA PHE A 111 12.97 -1.59 18.07
C PHE A 111 12.09 -2.83 18.07
N ASP A 112 10.81 -2.67 17.77
CA ASP A 112 9.92 -3.81 17.53
C ASP A 112 10.44 -4.64 16.35
N ALA A 113 10.42 -5.96 16.51
CA ALA A 113 10.80 -6.89 15.44
C ALA A 113 9.66 -7.03 14.42
N ASP A 114 9.40 -5.94 13.68
CA ASP A 114 8.44 -5.88 12.59
C ASP A 114 9.17 -6.08 11.27
N ALA A 115 8.72 -7.01 10.43
CA ALA A 115 9.36 -7.32 9.16
C ALA A 115 8.38 -7.85 8.13
N VAL A 116 8.67 -7.57 6.87
CA VAL A 116 8.06 -8.26 5.73
C VAL A 116 9.16 -8.99 4.97
N ILE A 117 8.97 -10.30 4.79
CA ILE A 117 9.81 -11.12 3.92
C ILE A 117 9.12 -11.11 2.54
N LEU A 118 9.84 -10.65 1.53
CA LEU A 118 9.34 -10.48 0.18
C LEU A 118 10.18 -11.34 -0.78
N ASP A 119 9.49 -12.09 -1.65
CA ASP A 119 10.12 -12.78 -2.78
C ASP A 119 10.09 -11.84 -3.99
N PRO A 120 11.26 -11.39 -4.50
CA PRO A 120 11.32 -10.41 -5.59
C PRO A 120 10.77 -10.92 -6.92
N GLU A 121 10.73 -12.22 -7.14
CA GLU A 121 10.27 -12.82 -8.40
C GLU A 121 8.84 -13.40 -8.31
N LYS A 122 8.25 -13.46 -7.12
CA LYS A 122 6.89 -13.98 -6.94
C LYS A 122 5.88 -13.11 -7.70
N PRO A 123 5.14 -13.69 -8.67
CA PRO A 123 4.11 -12.95 -9.39
C PRO A 123 2.93 -12.63 -8.48
N TRP A 124 2.28 -11.52 -8.75
CA TRP A 124 1.03 -11.14 -8.10
C TRP A 124 0.05 -10.56 -9.12
N LYS A 125 -1.23 -10.65 -8.79
CA LYS A 125 -2.33 -10.06 -9.54
C LYS A 125 -3.38 -9.55 -8.57
N VAL A 126 -3.93 -8.38 -8.86
CA VAL A 126 -5.08 -7.85 -8.14
C VAL A 126 -6.33 -8.52 -8.68
N GLU A 127 -7.06 -9.20 -7.81
CA GLU A 127 -8.35 -9.82 -8.09
C GLU A 127 -9.33 -9.26 -7.03
N GLN A 128 -10.26 -8.43 -7.47
CA GLN A 128 -11.13 -7.70 -6.54
C GLN A 128 -11.92 -8.63 -5.60
N GLU A 129 -12.30 -9.82 -6.05
CA GLU A 129 -13.03 -10.80 -5.23
C GLU A 129 -12.15 -11.38 -4.08
N LYS A 130 -10.82 -11.23 -4.17
CA LYS A 130 -9.87 -11.71 -3.17
C LYS A 130 -9.40 -10.62 -2.19
N LEU A 131 -9.99 -9.43 -2.25
CA LEU A 131 -9.68 -8.37 -1.32
C LEU A 131 -10.34 -8.62 0.04
N PHE A 132 -9.59 -8.38 1.12
CA PHE A 132 -10.10 -8.55 2.50
C PHE A 132 -10.94 -7.37 2.98
N THR A 133 -10.93 -6.26 2.28
CA THR A 133 -11.78 -5.11 2.58
C THR A 133 -13.25 -5.42 2.28
N LYS A 134 -14.17 -4.78 2.98
CA LYS A 134 -15.62 -5.00 2.78
C LYS A 134 -16.13 -4.46 1.44
N GLY A 135 -15.54 -3.39 0.92
CA GLY A 135 -15.80 -2.90 -0.43
C GLY A 135 -14.78 -3.49 -1.38
N HIS A 136 -15.20 -4.24 -2.38
CA HIS A 136 -14.30 -4.97 -3.26
C HIS A 136 -13.94 -4.21 -4.53
N VAL A 137 -14.79 -3.25 -4.95
CA VAL A 137 -14.57 -2.49 -6.20
C VAL A 137 -13.25 -1.74 -6.15
N THR A 138 -12.40 -2.00 -7.15
CA THR A 138 -11.13 -1.30 -7.32
C THR A 138 -10.83 -1.06 -8.80
N CYS A 139 -10.28 0.11 -9.11
CA CYS A 139 -9.79 0.39 -10.48
C CYS A 139 -8.51 -0.37 -10.83
N PHE A 140 -7.90 -1.03 -9.88
CA PHE A 140 -6.69 -1.83 -10.04
C PHE A 140 -6.95 -3.29 -10.39
N ASP A 141 -8.22 -3.71 -10.48
CA ASP A 141 -8.54 -5.08 -10.85
C ASP A 141 -7.85 -5.51 -12.15
N GLY A 142 -7.26 -6.71 -12.15
CA GLY A 142 -6.44 -7.22 -13.23
C GLY A 142 -5.00 -6.69 -13.31
N LEU A 143 -4.62 -5.70 -12.47
CA LEU A 143 -3.22 -5.24 -12.39
C LEU A 143 -2.34 -6.38 -11.90
N GLU A 144 -1.19 -6.57 -12.54
CA GLU A 144 -0.25 -7.63 -12.22
C GLU A 144 1.20 -7.13 -12.24
N GLY A 145 2.07 -7.84 -11.55
CA GLY A 145 3.50 -7.51 -11.46
C GLY A 145 4.28 -8.61 -10.75
N LYS A 146 5.48 -8.27 -10.32
CA LYS A 146 6.39 -9.17 -9.57
C LYS A 146 6.86 -8.53 -8.27
N GLY A 147 7.19 -9.40 -7.32
CA GLY A 147 7.61 -9.01 -5.98
C GLY A 147 6.44 -8.99 -5.01
N ALA A 148 6.27 -10.08 -4.27
CA ALA A 148 5.15 -10.20 -3.34
C ALA A 148 5.61 -10.67 -1.95
N PRO A 149 4.96 -10.21 -0.87
CA PRO A 149 5.21 -10.71 0.47
C PRO A 149 4.94 -12.22 0.56
N THR A 150 5.83 -12.92 1.26
CA THR A 150 5.66 -14.32 1.63
C THR A 150 5.38 -14.48 3.11
N CYS A 151 5.85 -13.53 3.94
CA CYS A 151 5.62 -13.56 5.37
C CYS A 151 5.62 -12.14 5.94
N THR A 152 4.72 -11.87 6.88
CA THR A 152 4.68 -10.64 7.67
C THR A 152 4.86 -10.99 9.14
N VAL A 153 5.80 -10.33 9.78
CA VAL A 153 6.12 -10.48 11.20
C VAL A 153 5.83 -9.18 11.92
N ILE A 154 5.14 -9.25 13.05
CA ILE A 154 4.90 -8.10 13.94
C ILE A 154 5.39 -8.48 15.34
N ARG A 155 6.30 -7.70 15.90
CA ARG A 155 6.93 -7.92 17.22
C ARG A 155 7.42 -9.38 17.37
N GLY A 156 8.11 -9.89 16.33
CA GLY A 156 8.67 -11.22 16.32
C GLY A 156 7.68 -12.37 16.08
N ARG A 157 6.39 -12.09 15.87
CA ARG A 157 5.35 -13.09 15.59
C ARG A 157 4.89 -13.03 14.14
N VAL A 158 4.83 -14.17 13.48
CA VAL A 158 4.24 -14.28 12.13
C VAL A 158 2.74 -14.01 12.23
N VAL A 159 2.25 -13.03 11.47
CA VAL A 159 0.83 -12.62 11.45
C VAL A 159 0.16 -12.86 10.11
N ALA A 160 0.96 -12.95 9.02
CA ALA A 160 0.47 -13.35 7.71
C ALA A 160 1.52 -14.17 6.98
N LYS A 161 1.08 -15.11 6.16
CA LYS A 161 1.92 -15.97 5.34
C LYS A 161 1.22 -16.25 4.00
N ASP A 162 1.97 -16.12 2.91
CA ASP A 162 1.51 -16.40 1.55
C ASP A 162 0.19 -15.69 1.17
N GLY A 163 0.04 -14.44 1.61
CA GLY A 163 -1.14 -13.62 1.32
C GLY A 163 -2.34 -13.86 2.24
N MET A 164 -2.22 -14.78 3.23
CA MET A 164 -3.28 -15.09 4.19
C MET A 164 -2.86 -14.69 5.60
N TYR A 165 -3.81 -14.21 6.40
CA TYR A 165 -3.57 -13.98 7.82
C TYR A 165 -3.44 -15.32 8.58
N VAL A 166 -2.68 -15.29 9.68
CA VAL A 166 -2.53 -16.41 10.60
C VAL A 166 -3.61 -16.28 11.69
N GLU A 167 -4.54 -17.25 11.77
CA GLU A 167 -5.71 -17.16 12.67
C GLU A 167 -5.29 -17.00 14.13
N GLU A 168 -4.22 -17.69 14.56
CA GLU A 168 -3.67 -17.60 15.92
C GLU A 168 -3.08 -16.23 16.26
N ALA A 169 -2.89 -15.37 15.25
CA ALA A 169 -2.43 -13.99 15.44
C ALA A 169 -3.59 -12.99 15.55
N LYS A 170 -4.83 -13.44 15.43
CA LYS A 170 -6.01 -12.58 15.57
C LYS A 170 -6.02 -11.87 16.93
N GLY A 171 -6.26 -10.55 16.91
CA GLY A 171 -6.22 -9.72 18.12
C GLY A 171 -4.81 -9.41 18.66
N PHE A 172 -3.72 -9.80 17.97
CA PHE A 172 -2.35 -9.53 18.40
C PHE A 172 -1.93 -8.06 18.23
N GLY A 173 -2.67 -7.29 17.44
CA GLY A 173 -2.44 -5.86 17.25
C GLY A 173 -2.45 -5.10 18.58
N LYS A 174 -1.60 -4.06 18.67
CA LYS A 174 -1.59 -3.11 19.79
C LYS A 174 -1.57 -1.69 19.26
N TYR A 175 -2.25 -0.81 19.93
CA TYR A 175 -2.10 0.62 19.67
C TYR A 175 -0.69 1.08 20.07
N VAL A 176 -0.05 1.84 19.19
CA VAL A 176 1.29 2.38 19.39
C VAL A 176 1.19 3.90 19.54
N THR A 177 1.77 4.44 20.59
CA THR A 177 1.86 5.90 20.81
C THR A 177 3.21 6.42 20.28
N PRO A 178 3.26 7.64 19.75
CA PRO A 178 4.53 8.26 19.39
C PRO A 178 5.50 8.30 20.56
N VAL A 179 6.78 8.03 20.27
CA VAL A 179 7.88 8.19 21.21
C VAL A 179 8.20 9.69 21.25
N ARG A 180 8.15 10.30 22.44
CA ARG A 180 8.47 11.72 22.63
C ARG A 180 9.97 11.94 22.79
#